data_0caa7c7be9a25dcd5d185ef1425e943c
#
_entry.id   0caa7c7be9a25dcd5d185ef1425e943c
#
_cell.length_a   1.000
_cell.length_b   1.000
_cell.length_c   1.000
_cell.angle_alpha   90.00
_cell.angle_beta   90.00
_cell.angle_gamma   90.00
#
_symmetry.space_group_name_H-M   'P 1'
#
loop_
_entity.id
_entity.type
_entity.pdbx_description
1 polymer ?
#
loop_
_entity_poly.entity_id
_entity_poly.type
_entity_poly.pdbx_seq_one_letter_code
_entity_poly.pdbx_strand_id
1 'polypeptide(L)'
;PYIRTQEVSADAKVVRLFFMFSCPHCHSADKALLDWGNTLPASLIYARTPVVVKDDSSVLGAIAYYTALTTSPKNINSYCEIVFRLIHQQGFTADKKETYFLAAKTARLNMTEFYRHWADEQVMSMFAHAALLSSSYQIQLTPTLVVGGRYAISPETVSGNMGSFIQLANAVVSKRLQE
;
A
#
# COMPACT_ATOMS: atom_id res chain seq x y z
N PRO A 1 -13.69 17.46 3.32
CA PRO A 1 -13.69 16.04 2.96
C PRO A 1 -12.36 15.32 3.25
N TYR A 2 -11.47 15.84 4.11
CA TYR A 2 -10.28 15.16 4.62
C TYR A 2 -10.28 15.15 6.14
N ILE A 3 -9.60 14.14 6.73
CA ILE A 3 -9.37 14.05 8.16
C ILE A 3 -7.95 14.54 8.45
N ARG A 4 -7.77 15.42 9.43
CA ARG A 4 -6.43 15.72 9.97
C ARG A 4 -6.01 14.59 10.88
N THR A 5 -4.86 14.01 10.57
CA THR A 5 -4.22 12.99 11.40
C THR A 5 -3.26 13.63 12.41
N GLN A 6 -2.77 12.84 13.36
CA GLN A 6 -1.55 13.21 14.07
C GLN A 6 -0.42 13.37 13.04
N GLU A 7 0.31 14.45 13.13
CA GLU A 7 1.37 14.75 12.16
C GLU A 7 2.57 13.82 12.34
N VAL A 8 3.01 13.21 11.23
CA VAL A 8 4.27 12.48 11.15
C VAL A 8 5.21 13.29 10.26
N SER A 9 6.11 14.03 10.87
CA SER A 9 7.02 14.97 10.16
C SER A 9 7.94 14.27 9.14
N ALA A 10 8.32 13.02 9.39
CA ALA A 10 9.08 12.20 8.44
C ALA A 10 8.35 11.99 7.11
N ASP A 11 7.02 12.04 7.11
CA ASP A 11 6.19 11.91 5.91
C ASP A 11 5.81 13.26 5.26
N ALA A 12 6.44 14.37 5.64
CA ALA A 12 6.09 15.72 5.13
C ALA A 12 6.10 15.83 3.59
N LYS A 13 6.91 15.03 2.90
CA LYS A 13 7.01 14.95 1.44
C LYS A 13 6.49 13.63 0.86
N VAL A 14 5.74 12.86 1.64
CA VAL A 14 5.24 11.55 1.22
C VAL A 14 3.73 11.63 0.97
N VAL A 15 3.31 11.04 -0.14
CA VAL A 15 1.93 10.67 -0.41
C VAL A 15 1.85 9.15 -0.23
N ARG A 16 1.26 8.72 0.86
CA ARG A 16 1.29 7.31 1.30
C ARG A 16 -0.05 6.65 1.08
N LEU A 17 -0.07 5.59 0.29
CA LEU A 17 -1.24 4.74 0.11
C LEU A 17 -1.19 3.57 1.10
N PHE A 18 -2.13 3.55 2.02
CA PHE A 18 -2.38 2.40 2.88
C PHE A 18 -3.33 1.42 2.19
N PHE A 19 -2.95 0.15 2.12
CA PHE A 19 -3.70 -0.89 1.42
C PHE A 19 -3.62 -2.25 2.14
N MET A 20 -4.51 -3.17 1.77
CA MET A 20 -4.44 -4.59 2.12
C MET A 20 -4.72 -5.43 0.88
N PHE A 21 -4.00 -6.53 0.70
CA PHE A 21 -4.26 -7.46 -0.40
C PHE A 21 -5.63 -8.13 -0.32
N SER A 22 -6.15 -8.34 0.89
CA SER A 22 -7.49 -8.90 1.11
C SER A 22 -8.63 -7.92 0.80
N CYS A 23 -8.34 -6.64 0.61
CA CYS A 23 -9.34 -5.60 0.40
C CYS A 23 -9.78 -5.51 -1.08
N PRO A 24 -11.08 -5.77 -1.41
CA PRO A 24 -11.58 -5.68 -2.79
C PRO A 24 -11.48 -4.26 -3.37
N HIS A 25 -11.70 -3.23 -2.54
CA HIS A 25 -11.59 -1.83 -2.96
C HIS A 25 -10.15 -1.46 -3.29
N CYS A 26 -9.16 -2.03 -2.57
CA CYS A 26 -7.75 -1.85 -2.91
C CYS A 26 -7.43 -2.48 -4.28
N HIS A 27 -7.92 -3.70 -4.54
CA HIS A 27 -7.78 -4.34 -5.85
C HIS A 27 -8.36 -3.47 -6.98
N SER A 28 -9.60 -2.99 -6.82
CA SER A 28 -10.26 -2.18 -7.84
C SER A 28 -9.56 -0.84 -8.10
N ALA A 29 -8.92 -0.27 -7.07
CA ALA A 29 -8.28 1.04 -7.14
C ALA A 29 -6.79 0.98 -7.53
N ASP A 30 -6.14 -0.19 -7.44
CA ASP A 30 -4.67 -0.32 -7.50
C ASP A 30 -4.06 0.36 -8.71
N LYS A 31 -4.55 0.00 -9.92
CA LYS A 31 -4.02 0.58 -11.17
C LYS A 31 -4.23 2.09 -11.25
N ALA A 32 -5.43 2.57 -10.92
CA ALA A 32 -5.76 3.99 -11.03
C ALA A 32 -4.91 4.84 -10.05
N LEU A 33 -4.71 4.35 -8.83
CA LEU A 33 -3.91 5.05 -7.83
C LEU A 33 -2.41 4.97 -8.13
N LEU A 34 -1.93 3.88 -8.71
CA LEU A 34 -0.55 3.77 -9.17
C LEU A 34 -0.27 4.75 -10.32
N ASP A 35 -1.15 4.77 -11.33
CA ASP A 35 -1.04 5.69 -12.47
C ASP A 35 -1.09 7.15 -11.99
N TRP A 36 -2.00 7.48 -11.09
CA TRP A 36 -2.08 8.79 -10.47
C TRP A 36 -0.82 9.14 -9.68
N GLY A 37 -0.28 8.22 -8.89
CA GLY A 37 0.95 8.41 -8.12
C GLY A 37 2.14 8.79 -9.00
N ASN A 38 2.19 8.26 -10.22
CA ASN A 38 3.23 8.59 -11.21
C ASN A 38 3.09 10.02 -11.78
N THR A 39 1.96 10.70 -11.55
CA THR A 39 1.73 12.09 -11.98
C THR A 39 2.11 13.11 -10.92
N LEU A 40 2.48 12.68 -9.72
CA LEU A 40 2.84 13.59 -8.63
C LEU A 40 4.10 14.40 -8.97
N PRO A 41 4.22 15.65 -8.46
CA PRO A 41 5.44 16.43 -8.61
C PRO A 41 6.67 15.69 -8.06
N ALA A 42 7.83 15.90 -8.68
CA ALA A 42 9.09 15.27 -8.28
C ALA A 42 9.53 15.61 -6.84
N SER A 43 8.96 16.65 -6.24
CA SER A 43 9.18 17.02 -4.82
C SER A 43 8.46 16.11 -3.84
N LEU A 44 7.53 15.26 -4.31
CA LEU A 44 6.77 14.32 -3.50
C LEU A 44 7.15 12.87 -3.83
N ILE A 45 7.08 12.03 -2.83
CA ILE A 45 7.32 10.59 -2.93
C ILE A 45 5.98 9.86 -2.82
N TYR A 46 5.60 9.08 -3.83
CA TYR A 46 4.49 8.15 -3.71
C TYR A 46 4.97 6.85 -3.09
N ALA A 47 4.39 6.45 -1.98
CA ALA A 47 4.74 5.22 -1.28
C ALA A 47 3.50 4.37 -1.00
N ARG A 48 3.57 3.07 -1.28
CA ARG A 48 2.57 2.10 -0.82
C ARG A 48 3.01 1.50 0.51
N THR A 49 2.08 1.38 1.43
CA THR A 49 2.31 0.82 2.77
C THR A 49 1.21 -0.17 3.10
N PRO A 50 1.52 -1.46 3.25
CA PRO A 50 0.53 -2.42 3.70
C PRO A 50 0.10 -2.09 5.13
N VAL A 51 -1.21 -2.13 5.37
CA VAL A 51 -1.77 -1.98 6.72
C VAL A 51 -1.45 -3.21 7.54
N VAL A 52 -1.01 -3.02 8.77
CA VAL A 52 -0.76 -4.09 9.72
C VAL A 52 -1.73 -3.96 10.90
N VAL A 53 -2.60 -4.93 11.02
CA VAL A 53 -3.53 -5.12 12.14
C VAL A 53 -3.39 -6.54 12.69
N LYS A 54 -4.12 -6.87 13.76
CA LYS A 54 -4.02 -8.20 14.40
C LYS A 54 -4.87 -9.24 13.64
N ASP A 55 -4.53 -9.49 12.38
CA ASP A 55 -5.09 -10.60 11.60
C ASP A 55 -4.02 -11.19 10.64
N ASP A 56 -4.15 -12.48 10.35
CA ASP A 56 -3.16 -13.22 9.56
C ASP A 56 -3.04 -12.71 8.13
N SER A 57 -4.13 -12.23 7.53
CA SER A 57 -4.14 -11.71 6.17
C SER A 57 -3.31 -10.42 6.07
N SER A 58 -3.45 -9.51 7.03
CA SER A 58 -2.68 -8.27 7.05
C SER A 58 -1.21 -8.52 7.34
N VAL A 59 -0.92 -9.41 8.29
CA VAL A 59 0.46 -9.77 8.68
C VAL A 59 1.20 -10.42 7.52
N LEU A 60 0.63 -11.47 6.93
CA LEU A 60 1.25 -12.17 5.80
C LEU A 60 1.36 -11.28 4.57
N GLY A 61 0.33 -10.47 4.29
CA GLY A 61 0.34 -9.53 3.17
C GLY A 61 1.44 -8.48 3.30
N ALA A 62 1.67 -7.95 4.48
CA ALA A 62 2.74 -6.98 4.73
C ALA A 62 4.14 -7.61 4.60
N ILE A 63 4.35 -8.79 5.19
CA ILE A 63 5.62 -9.53 5.04
C ILE A 63 5.87 -9.82 3.56
N ALA A 64 4.87 -10.31 2.84
CA ALA A 64 4.97 -10.63 1.43
C ALA A 64 5.32 -9.41 0.55
N TYR A 65 4.65 -8.29 0.80
CA TYR A 65 4.93 -7.04 0.09
C TYR A 65 6.39 -6.61 0.26
N TYR A 66 6.88 -6.55 1.50
CA TYR A 66 8.25 -6.14 1.77
C TYR A 66 9.28 -7.16 1.31
N THR A 67 8.97 -8.45 1.37
CA THR A 67 9.82 -9.49 0.79
C THR A 67 9.98 -9.29 -0.72
N ALA A 68 8.87 -9.07 -1.43
CA ALA A 68 8.91 -8.81 -2.87
C ALA A 68 9.63 -7.51 -3.22
N LEU A 69 9.38 -6.45 -2.47
CA LEU A 69 10.04 -5.15 -2.63
C LEU A 69 11.56 -5.26 -2.44
N THR A 70 12.02 -6.00 -1.41
CA THR A 70 13.44 -6.23 -1.14
C THR A 70 14.07 -7.13 -2.21
N THR A 71 13.36 -8.15 -2.66
CA THR A 71 13.85 -9.09 -3.68
C THR A 71 13.99 -8.44 -5.05
N SER A 72 13.00 -7.65 -5.47
CA SER A 72 12.98 -7.02 -6.79
C SER A 72 12.13 -5.76 -6.82
N PRO A 73 12.68 -4.59 -6.42
CA PRO A 73 11.93 -3.33 -6.40
C PRO A 73 11.28 -2.99 -7.75
N LYS A 74 11.94 -3.29 -8.86
CA LYS A 74 11.43 -3.03 -10.22
C LYS A 74 10.18 -3.83 -10.59
N ASN A 75 9.95 -4.97 -9.93
CA ASN A 75 8.84 -5.88 -10.21
C ASN A 75 7.71 -5.78 -9.17
N ILE A 76 7.80 -4.86 -8.22
CA ILE A 76 6.83 -4.78 -7.11
C ILE A 76 5.39 -4.53 -7.61
N ASN A 77 5.22 -3.72 -8.64
CA ASN A 77 3.90 -3.43 -9.19
C ASN A 77 3.27 -4.67 -9.84
N SER A 78 4.05 -5.39 -10.64
CA SER A 78 3.62 -6.66 -11.24
C SER A 78 3.32 -7.72 -10.19
N TYR A 79 4.13 -7.80 -9.15
CA TYR A 79 3.88 -8.70 -8.02
C TYR A 79 2.55 -8.40 -7.33
N CYS A 80 2.30 -7.13 -6.99
CA CYS A 80 1.05 -6.72 -6.34
C CYS A 80 -0.18 -7.03 -7.21
N GLU A 81 -0.12 -6.73 -8.50
CA GLU A 81 -1.20 -7.04 -9.44
C GLU A 81 -1.52 -8.55 -9.46
N ILE A 82 -0.48 -9.39 -9.46
CA ILE A 82 -0.65 -10.85 -9.44
C ILE A 82 -1.26 -11.30 -8.11
N VAL A 83 -0.81 -10.79 -6.96
CA VAL A 83 -1.39 -11.12 -5.65
C VAL A 83 -2.88 -10.76 -5.62
N PHE A 84 -3.25 -9.54 -6.02
CA PHE A 84 -4.64 -9.13 -6.09
C PHE A 84 -5.48 -10.04 -6.99
N ARG A 85 -4.96 -10.40 -8.17
CA ARG A 85 -5.65 -11.31 -9.09
C ARG A 85 -5.84 -12.71 -8.51
N LEU A 86 -4.83 -13.27 -7.87
CA LEU A 86 -4.93 -14.57 -7.21
C LEU A 86 -6.03 -14.56 -6.15
N ILE A 87 -6.07 -13.53 -5.31
CA ILE A 87 -7.03 -13.45 -4.20
C ILE A 87 -8.46 -13.17 -4.73
N HIS A 88 -8.62 -12.13 -5.57
CA HIS A 88 -9.95 -11.63 -5.91
C HIS A 88 -10.57 -12.26 -7.15
N GLN A 89 -9.80 -12.98 -7.97
CA GLN A 89 -10.30 -13.58 -9.22
C GLN A 89 -10.07 -15.09 -9.32
N GLN A 90 -9.10 -15.65 -8.57
CA GLN A 90 -8.72 -17.06 -8.71
C GLN A 90 -8.95 -17.91 -7.45
N GLY A 91 -9.62 -17.36 -6.43
CA GLY A 91 -10.06 -18.09 -5.25
C GLY A 91 -8.96 -18.41 -4.23
N PHE A 92 -7.78 -17.80 -4.35
CA PHE A 92 -6.75 -17.89 -3.32
C PHE A 92 -7.10 -16.98 -2.14
N THR A 93 -6.52 -17.25 -0.96
CA THR A 93 -6.79 -16.47 0.25
C THR A 93 -5.55 -15.73 0.73
N ALA A 94 -5.77 -14.56 1.36
CA ALA A 94 -4.68 -13.68 1.81
C ALA A 94 -4.01 -14.17 3.11
N ASP A 95 -4.60 -15.12 3.80
CA ASP A 95 -4.09 -15.74 5.04
C ASP A 95 -3.21 -16.96 4.80
N LYS A 96 -2.84 -17.24 3.53
CA LYS A 96 -2.01 -18.38 3.16
C LYS A 96 -0.72 -17.93 2.51
N LYS A 97 0.40 -18.42 3.05
CA LYS A 97 1.76 -18.12 2.55
C LYS A 97 1.91 -18.55 1.09
N GLU A 98 1.29 -19.65 0.71
CA GLU A 98 1.33 -20.23 -0.63
C GLU A 98 0.84 -19.25 -1.72
N THR A 99 -0.15 -18.42 -1.40
CA THR A 99 -0.65 -17.38 -2.30
C THR A 99 0.47 -16.42 -2.73
N TYR A 100 1.25 -15.99 -1.79
CA TYR A 100 2.33 -15.02 -2.00
C TYR A 100 3.55 -15.63 -2.70
N PHE A 101 3.85 -16.90 -2.41
CA PHE A 101 4.92 -17.63 -3.08
C PHE A 101 4.57 -17.95 -4.53
N LEU A 102 3.30 -18.32 -4.80
CA LEU A 102 2.81 -18.49 -6.16
C LEU A 102 2.87 -17.17 -6.93
N ALA A 103 2.50 -16.05 -6.31
CA ALA A 103 2.60 -14.74 -6.91
C ALA A 103 4.04 -14.37 -7.27
N ALA A 104 4.99 -14.62 -6.39
CA ALA A 104 6.41 -14.36 -6.62
C ALA A 104 6.95 -15.18 -7.80
N LYS A 105 6.61 -16.46 -7.87
CA LYS A 105 6.98 -17.34 -8.98
C LYS A 105 6.35 -16.85 -10.30
N THR A 106 5.07 -16.48 -10.28
CA THR A 106 4.35 -15.97 -11.45
C THR A 106 4.92 -14.64 -11.95
N ALA A 107 5.30 -13.75 -11.01
CA ALA A 107 5.98 -12.48 -11.31
C ALA A 107 7.45 -12.66 -11.73
N ARG A 108 7.95 -13.89 -11.80
CA ARG A 108 9.33 -14.24 -12.15
C ARG A 108 10.39 -13.60 -11.25
N LEU A 109 10.08 -13.49 -9.96
CA LEU A 109 11.08 -13.08 -8.98
C LEU A 109 12.14 -14.18 -8.80
N ASN A 110 13.33 -13.79 -8.37
CA ASN A 110 14.33 -14.78 -7.96
C ASN A 110 13.85 -15.49 -6.70
N MET A 111 13.40 -16.74 -6.82
CA MET A 111 12.81 -17.47 -5.72
C MET A 111 13.80 -17.78 -4.60
N THR A 112 15.08 -18.00 -4.90
CA THR A 112 16.11 -18.19 -3.88
C THR A 112 16.24 -16.94 -2.99
N GLU A 113 16.29 -15.76 -3.60
CA GLU A 113 16.33 -14.49 -2.88
C GLU A 113 14.99 -14.22 -2.15
N PHE A 114 13.85 -14.53 -2.76
CA PHE A 114 12.54 -14.38 -2.12
C PHE A 114 12.42 -15.24 -0.87
N TYR A 115 12.87 -16.51 -0.91
CA TYR A 115 12.93 -17.38 0.27
C TYR A 115 13.86 -16.83 1.34
N ARG A 116 15.03 -16.34 0.95
CA ARG A 116 16.03 -15.78 1.86
C ARG A 116 15.52 -14.53 2.59
N HIS A 117 14.78 -13.67 1.86
CA HIS A 117 14.23 -12.44 2.43
C HIS A 117 12.92 -12.63 3.19
N TRP A 118 12.27 -13.79 3.06
CA TRP A 118 11.00 -14.00 3.73
C TRP A 118 11.13 -13.87 5.26
N ALA A 119 10.55 -12.78 5.79
CA ALA A 119 10.60 -12.44 7.22
C ALA A 119 12.04 -12.31 7.78
N ASP A 120 13.01 -11.92 6.95
CA ASP A 120 14.35 -11.58 7.45
C ASP A 120 14.33 -10.27 8.27
N GLU A 121 15.45 -9.94 8.88
CA GLU A 121 15.57 -8.77 9.74
C GLU A 121 15.19 -7.46 9.03
N GLN A 122 15.60 -7.29 7.77
CA GLN A 122 15.27 -6.12 6.97
C GLN A 122 13.76 -6.02 6.70
N VAL A 123 13.14 -7.12 6.28
CA VAL A 123 11.69 -7.19 6.02
C VAL A 123 10.91 -6.95 7.31
N MET A 124 11.33 -7.54 8.42
CA MET A 124 10.65 -7.36 9.71
C MET A 124 10.82 -5.95 10.27
N SER A 125 11.90 -5.25 9.97
CA SER A 125 12.06 -3.83 10.29
C SER A 125 11.05 -2.97 9.50
N MET A 126 10.90 -3.20 8.20
CA MET A 126 9.89 -2.51 7.38
C MET A 126 8.46 -2.84 7.81
N PHE A 127 8.20 -4.09 8.15
CA PHE A 127 6.92 -4.53 8.72
C PHE A 127 6.59 -3.77 10.01
N ALA A 128 7.54 -3.69 10.96
CA ALA A 128 7.35 -2.98 12.22
C ALA A 128 7.09 -1.48 11.99
N HIS A 129 7.78 -0.88 11.02
CA HIS A 129 7.54 0.51 10.64
C HIS A 129 6.13 0.71 10.06
N ALA A 130 5.67 -0.19 9.18
CA ALA A 130 4.32 -0.15 8.64
C ALA A 130 3.24 -0.31 9.73
N ALA A 131 3.48 -1.19 10.71
CA ALA A 131 2.60 -1.34 11.86
C ALA A 131 2.51 -0.05 12.70
N LEU A 132 3.66 0.59 12.95
CA LEU A 132 3.72 1.87 13.65
C LEU A 132 2.94 2.95 12.89
N LEU A 133 3.13 3.07 11.58
CA LEU A 133 2.43 4.06 10.75
C LEU A 133 0.91 3.77 10.70
N SER A 134 0.51 2.51 10.56
CA SER A 134 -0.90 2.11 10.58
C SER A 134 -1.60 2.55 11.87
N SER A 135 -0.91 2.41 13.00
CA SER A 135 -1.38 2.85 14.31
C SER A 135 -1.36 4.37 14.47
N SER A 136 -0.25 5.03 14.10
CA SER A 136 -0.06 6.48 14.26
C SER A 136 -1.10 7.27 13.44
N TYR A 137 -1.41 6.82 12.24
CA TYR A 137 -2.45 7.43 11.39
C TYR A 137 -3.85 6.90 11.69
N GLN A 138 -4.00 5.96 12.62
CA GLN A 138 -5.28 5.34 12.98
C GLN A 138 -6.04 4.83 11.75
N ILE A 139 -5.33 4.10 10.87
CA ILE A 139 -5.92 3.59 9.63
C ILE A 139 -6.99 2.55 9.94
N GLN A 140 -8.23 2.86 9.61
CA GLN A 140 -9.40 1.99 9.82
C GLN A 140 -10.00 1.46 8.52
N LEU A 141 -9.73 2.14 7.41
CA LEU A 141 -10.27 1.83 6.09
C LEU A 141 -9.15 1.72 5.07
N THR A 142 -9.36 0.87 4.07
CA THR A 142 -8.46 0.77 2.92
C THR A 142 -9.25 0.79 1.60
N PRO A 143 -8.73 1.43 0.55
CA PRO A 143 -7.51 2.22 0.52
C PRO A 143 -7.66 3.57 1.24
N THR A 144 -6.61 4.04 1.92
CA THR A 144 -6.51 5.39 2.47
C THR A 144 -5.23 6.05 1.99
N LEU A 145 -5.33 7.27 1.47
CA LEU A 145 -4.19 8.13 1.17
C LEU A 145 -3.91 9.05 2.35
N VAL A 146 -2.66 9.10 2.80
CA VAL A 146 -2.18 10.12 3.73
C VAL A 146 -1.20 11.03 2.98
N VAL A 147 -1.51 12.31 2.94
CA VAL A 147 -0.74 13.32 2.20
C VAL A 147 0.07 14.17 3.18
N GLY A 148 1.39 14.20 2.96
CA GLY A 148 2.32 15.03 3.72
C GLY A 148 2.34 14.75 5.21
N GLY A 149 2.03 13.52 5.61
CA GLY A 149 2.00 13.11 7.01
C GLY A 149 0.88 13.72 7.85
N ARG A 150 -0.14 14.34 7.22
CA ARG A 150 -1.11 15.17 7.93
C ARG A 150 -2.57 15.00 7.49
N TYR A 151 -2.83 14.73 6.23
CA TYR A 151 -4.18 14.70 5.67
C TYR A 151 -4.55 13.32 5.17
N ALA A 152 -5.53 12.67 5.79
CA ALA A 152 -6.04 11.36 5.37
C ALA A 152 -7.34 11.52 4.57
N ILE A 153 -7.43 10.81 3.45
CA ILE A 153 -8.61 10.71 2.60
C ILE A 153 -8.83 9.26 2.17
N SER A 154 -10.09 8.88 1.99
CA SER A 154 -10.48 7.57 1.47
C SER A 154 -11.57 7.71 0.41
N PRO A 155 -11.79 6.72 -0.48
CA PRO A 155 -12.88 6.77 -1.45
C PRO A 155 -14.27 6.94 -0.84
N GLU A 156 -14.49 6.50 0.41
CA GLU A 156 -15.75 6.69 1.11
C GLU A 156 -16.16 8.16 1.25
N THR A 157 -15.18 9.07 1.37
CA THR A 157 -15.46 10.51 1.47
C THR A 157 -16.11 11.11 0.22
N VAL A 158 -16.08 10.36 -0.88
CA VAL A 158 -16.68 10.72 -2.19
C VAL A 158 -17.60 9.61 -2.71
N SER A 159 -18.26 8.90 -1.81
CA SER A 159 -19.21 7.81 -2.11
C SER A 159 -18.62 6.72 -3.03
N GLY A 160 -17.34 6.43 -2.90
CA GLY A 160 -16.64 5.38 -3.64
C GLY A 160 -16.32 5.74 -5.11
N ASN A 161 -16.63 6.93 -5.58
CA ASN A 161 -16.33 7.35 -6.95
C ASN A 161 -14.82 7.63 -7.12
N MET A 162 -14.14 6.82 -7.92
CA MET A 162 -12.68 6.91 -8.11
C MET A 162 -12.25 8.22 -8.78
N GLY A 163 -13.01 8.72 -9.77
CA GLY A 163 -12.70 10.01 -10.41
C GLY A 163 -12.75 11.17 -9.42
N SER A 164 -13.81 11.22 -8.60
CA SER A 164 -13.95 12.21 -7.53
C SER A 164 -12.88 12.04 -6.45
N PHE A 165 -12.47 10.81 -6.17
CA PHE A 165 -11.39 10.55 -5.21
C PHE A 165 -10.04 11.08 -5.70
N ILE A 166 -9.71 10.88 -6.97
CA ILE A 166 -8.48 11.43 -7.58
C ILE A 166 -8.53 12.97 -7.59
N GLN A 167 -9.67 13.58 -7.89
CA GLN A 167 -9.82 15.04 -7.80
C GLN A 167 -9.60 15.55 -6.38
N LEU A 168 -10.16 14.87 -5.37
CA LEU A 168 -9.93 15.19 -3.97
C LEU A 168 -8.45 15.04 -3.60
N ALA A 169 -7.81 13.96 -4.03
CA ALA A 169 -6.39 13.73 -3.81
C ALA A 169 -5.53 14.85 -4.38
N ASN A 170 -5.81 15.30 -5.61
CA ASN A 170 -5.14 16.44 -6.23
C ASN A 170 -5.32 17.73 -5.41
N ALA A 171 -6.54 18.00 -4.93
CA ALA A 171 -6.81 19.17 -4.13
C ALA A 171 -6.04 19.17 -2.78
N VAL A 172 -5.97 18.00 -2.13
CA VAL A 172 -5.24 17.84 -0.87
C VAL A 172 -3.73 17.94 -1.08
N VAL A 173 -3.20 17.37 -2.17
CA VAL A 173 -1.78 17.52 -2.55
C VAL A 173 -1.45 19.00 -2.81
N SER A 174 -2.29 19.70 -3.59
CA SER A 174 -2.10 21.14 -3.87
C SER A 174 -2.13 21.96 -2.59
N LYS A 175 -3.07 21.69 -1.69
CA LYS A 175 -3.13 22.32 -0.37
C LYS A 175 -1.82 22.10 0.41
N ARG A 176 -1.33 20.87 0.44
CA ARG A 176 -0.10 20.54 1.20
C ARG A 176 1.13 21.22 0.63
N LEU A 177 1.21 21.41 -0.68
CA LEU A 177 2.33 22.09 -1.35
C LEU A 177 2.36 23.62 -1.09
N GLN A 178 1.24 24.21 -0.68
CA GLN A 178 1.11 25.64 -0.38
C GLN A 178 1.42 25.97 1.10
N GLU A 179 1.56 24.98 1.97
CA GLU A 179 1.89 25.14 3.38
C GLU A 179 3.40 25.11 3.64
#